data_b51c45bf8c8f1b673b05dd499e028090
#
_entry.id   b51c45bf8c8f1b673b05dd499e028090
#
_cell.length_a   1.000
_cell.length_b   1.000
_cell.length_c   1.000
_cell.angle_alpha   90.00
_cell.angle_beta   90.00
_cell.angle_gamma   90.00
#
_symmetry.space_group_name_H-M   'P 1'
#
loop_
_entity.id
_entity.type
_entity.pdbx_description
1 polymer ?
#
loop_
_entity_poly.entity_id
_entity_poly.type
_entity_poly.pdbx_seq_one_letter_code
_entity_poly.pdbx_strand_id
1 'polypeptide(L)'
;MDMSESPLGLIAPRSDTDWLNAHWMPFTGNRDFKSAPRWITQAKGAYFGTPDGRQIFDGLSGLWCTGLGHARTEIVQAVSKQVAQLDYAPAFQFGHPLSFELAHRITSHMPAGLNRVFFTGSGSEAADTSLKMARAYWRTKGQASKTRLIGRLKGYHGVNYGGISVGGIAGNRKLYGQGVEADHLSHTQPPNGSFFRGMPPAEGAGKYAGAALADELLDLITLHDASNIAAVIVEPFSGSAGVVIPPQGYLQRLREICTTHNILLIFDEVITGFGRCGAWTGAEAFGVTPDILNFAKQITNGVQPLGGVVVRQDIYDTFMAQGGPDYMLEFPHGYTYSAHPVACAAGLATLDLLERENSVQQVRELVPHFEHAVHGLRNAAHVLDIRNYGLAAGLTIASAPGEPAKRPYEIAMAMFQKGYYVRYGGDTIQLAPPFISTPAEIDSLLSALGDTLQATT
;
A
#
# COMPACT_ATOMS: atom_id res chain seq x y z
N MET A 1 -24.42 21.68 9.34
CA MET A 1 -23.53 22.86 9.41
C MET A 1 -23.41 23.39 7.99
N ASP A 2 -23.82 24.62 7.81
CA ASP A 2 -23.69 25.33 6.55
C ASP A 2 -22.18 25.53 6.28
N MET A 3 -21.67 24.97 5.17
CA MET A 3 -20.24 25.04 4.80
C MET A 3 -19.83 26.39 4.20
N SER A 4 -20.72 27.40 4.24
CA SER A 4 -20.49 28.72 3.67
C SER A 4 -19.55 29.61 4.50
N GLU A 5 -19.25 29.26 5.75
CA GLU A 5 -18.35 30.01 6.63
C GLU A 5 -17.20 29.15 7.15
N SER A 6 -16.29 28.71 6.26
CA SER A 6 -14.98 28.22 6.71
C SER A 6 -14.14 29.43 7.16
N PRO A 7 -13.61 29.46 8.40
CA PRO A 7 -12.79 30.58 8.88
C PRO A 7 -11.50 30.79 8.08
N LEU A 8 -11.12 29.84 7.24
CA LEU A 8 -9.93 29.95 6.37
C LEU A 8 -10.25 30.31 4.91
N GLY A 9 -11.56 30.38 4.52
CA GLY A 9 -11.94 30.54 3.11
C GLY A 9 -11.30 29.46 2.20
N LEU A 10 -11.95 29.07 1.12
CA LEU A 10 -11.27 28.24 0.11
C LEU A 10 -10.18 29.10 -0.55
N ILE A 11 -8.91 28.70 -0.40
CA ILE A 11 -7.81 29.33 -1.14
C ILE A 11 -8.04 29.03 -2.63
N ALA A 12 -8.38 30.06 -3.40
CA ALA A 12 -8.54 29.91 -4.83
C ALA A 12 -7.20 29.57 -5.50
N PRO A 13 -7.20 28.67 -6.49
CA PRO A 13 -6.01 28.42 -7.27
C PRO A 13 -5.47 29.70 -7.89
N ARG A 14 -4.15 29.88 -7.81
CA ARG A 14 -3.42 31.01 -8.39
C ARG A 14 -2.51 30.50 -9.51
N SER A 15 -2.23 31.34 -10.45
CA SER A 15 -1.38 31.05 -11.62
C SER A 15 -0.02 31.75 -11.59
N ASP A 16 0.28 32.52 -10.52
CA ASP A 16 1.58 33.20 -10.44
C ASP A 16 2.70 32.17 -10.23
N THR A 17 3.78 32.37 -10.97
CA THR A 17 4.90 31.44 -11.04
C THR A 17 5.59 31.24 -9.70
N ASP A 18 5.73 32.29 -8.91
CA ASP A 18 6.42 32.22 -7.61
C ASP A 18 5.61 31.37 -6.62
N TRP A 19 4.30 31.54 -6.60
CA TRP A 19 3.42 30.73 -5.76
C TRP A 19 3.46 29.25 -6.15
N LEU A 20 3.40 28.94 -7.45
CA LEU A 20 3.49 27.56 -7.94
C LEU A 20 4.86 26.92 -7.65
N ASN A 21 5.94 27.69 -7.78
CA ASN A 21 7.30 27.17 -7.62
C ASN A 21 7.68 26.96 -6.16
N ALA A 22 7.03 27.61 -5.20
CA ALA A 22 7.29 27.42 -3.79
C ALA A 22 7.03 25.98 -3.31
N HIS A 23 6.13 25.23 -3.98
CA HIS A 23 5.84 23.83 -3.64
C HIS A 23 6.57 22.86 -4.57
N TRP A 24 7.46 22.05 -4.02
CA TRP A 24 8.09 20.93 -4.72
C TRP A 24 7.21 19.68 -4.53
N MET A 25 6.38 19.37 -5.53
CA MET A 25 5.45 18.26 -5.48
C MET A 25 6.17 16.90 -5.54
N PRO A 26 5.82 15.96 -4.63
CA PRO A 26 6.43 14.62 -4.60
C PRO A 26 5.92 13.74 -5.76
N PHE A 27 6.78 12.87 -6.29
CA PHE A 27 6.46 11.90 -7.36
C PHE A 27 5.69 12.50 -8.55
N THR A 28 6.01 13.73 -8.90
CA THR A 28 5.30 14.52 -9.91
C THR A 28 6.29 15.14 -10.89
N GLY A 29 5.99 15.12 -12.16
CA GLY A 29 6.67 15.96 -13.15
C GLY A 29 6.32 17.42 -12.89
N ASN A 30 7.09 18.12 -12.03
CA ASN A 30 6.76 19.47 -11.59
C ASN A 30 6.68 20.49 -12.73
N ARG A 31 7.50 20.33 -13.76
CA ARG A 31 7.46 21.20 -14.96
C ARG A 31 6.12 21.05 -15.69
N ASP A 32 5.69 19.83 -15.92
CA ASP A 32 4.40 19.51 -16.55
C ASP A 32 3.23 20.01 -15.70
N PHE A 33 3.18 19.61 -14.42
CA PHE A 33 2.07 20.01 -13.56
C PHE A 33 1.93 21.53 -13.44
N LYS A 34 3.05 22.25 -13.24
CA LYS A 34 3.03 23.71 -13.05
C LYS A 34 2.69 24.47 -14.33
N SER A 35 2.90 23.87 -15.51
CA SER A 35 2.47 24.46 -16.78
C SER A 35 0.96 24.34 -17.04
N ALA A 36 0.33 23.27 -16.50
CA ALA A 36 -1.10 23.01 -16.64
C ALA A 36 -1.63 22.32 -15.34
N PRO A 37 -1.82 23.09 -14.25
CA PRO A 37 -2.16 22.51 -12.96
C PRO A 37 -3.51 21.80 -12.95
N ARG A 38 -3.56 20.63 -12.33
CA ARG A 38 -4.75 19.79 -12.14
C ARG A 38 -5.22 19.91 -10.70
N TRP A 39 -6.09 20.88 -10.43
CA TRP A 39 -6.54 21.18 -9.08
C TRP A 39 -7.70 20.28 -8.65
N ILE A 40 -7.61 19.77 -7.42
CA ILE A 40 -8.68 19.12 -6.68
C ILE A 40 -8.96 19.98 -5.46
N THR A 41 -10.20 20.41 -5.28
CA THR A 41 -10.61 21.34 -4.20
C THR A 41 -11.66 20.74 -3.28
N GLN A 42 -12.33 19.66 -3.71
CA GLN A 42 -13.37 18.98 -2.96
C GLN A 42 -13.28 17.47 -3.19
N ALA A 43 -13.88 16.69 -2.29
CA ALA A 43 -14.08 15.28 -2.48
C ALA A 43 -15.31 14.77 -1.72
N LYS A 44 -16.10 13.88 -2.32
CA LYS A 44 -17.26 13.26 -1.67
C LYS A 44 -17.59 11.92 -2.33
N GLY A 45 -17.85 10.88 -1.52
CA GLY A 45 -18.11 9.54 -2.03
C GLY A 45 -16.95 9.04 -2.89
N ALA A 46 -17.23 8.58 -4.09
CA ALA A 46 -16.21 8.09 -5.04
C ALA A 46 -15.64 9.20 -5.97
N TYR A 47 -15.83 10.48 -5.66
CA TYR A 47 -15.51 11.57 -6.57
C TYR A 47 -14.67 12.67 -5.92
N PHE A 48 -13.72 13.19 -6.71
CA PHE A 48 -13.09 14.49 -6.48
C PHE A 48 -13.86 15.59 -7.23
N GLY A 49 -13.80 16.81 -6.71
CA GLY A 49 -14.31 18.02 -7.36
C GLY A 49 -13.17 18.97 -7.74
N THR A 50 -13.26 19.53 -8.93
CA THR A 50 -12.31 20.54 -9.44
C THR A 50 -12.87 21.95 -9.26
N PRO A 51 -12.05 23.02 -9.32
CA PRO A 51 -12.52 24.40 -9.17
C PRO A 51 -13.53 24.86 -10.24
N ASP A 52 -13.49 24.24 -11.41
CA ASP A 52 -14.43 24.49 -12.52
C ASP A 52 -15.73 23.65 -12.43
N GLY A 53 -15.92 22.95 -11.29
CA GLY A 53 -17.14 22.20 -11.00
C GLY A 53 -17.25 20.81 -11.61
N ARG A 54 -16.20 20.32 -12.30
CA ARG A 54 -16.18 18.94 -12.81
C ARG A 54 -16.09 17.93 -11.68
N GLN A 55 -16.72 16.79 -11.86
CA GLN A 55 -16.58 15.61 -11.00
C GLN A 55 -15.59 14.64 -11.65
N ILE A 56 -14.61 14.18 -10.87
CA ILE A 56 -13.60 13.21 -11.32
C ILE A 56 -13.80 11.94 -10.50
N PHE A 57 -14.22 10.85 -11.13
CA PHE A 57 -14.33 9.55 -10.46
C PHE A 57 -12.94 9.08 -9.99
N ASP A 58 -12.84 8.71 -8.71
CA ASP A 58 -11.59 8.29 -8.09
C ASP A 58 -11.31 6.80 -8.36
N GLY A 59 -10.84 6.47 -9.56
CA GLY A 59 -10.54 5.10 -9.96
C GLY A 59 -9.35 4.45 -9.25
N LEU A 60 -8.74 5.13 -8.24
CA LEU A 60 -7.61 4.61 -7.47
C LEU A 60 -7.79 4.73 -5.95
N SER A 61 -8.96 5.10 -5.43
CA SER A 61 -9.19 5.36 -4.01
C SER A 61 -8.12 6.31 -3.43
N GLY A 62 -7.98 7.49 -3.99
CA GLY A 62 -6.87 8.41 -3.69
C GLY A 62 -5.53 7.82 -4.11
N LEU A 63 -4.75 7.35 -3.15
CA LEU A 63 -3.57 6.53 -3.39
C LEU A 63 -3.71 5.20 -2.64
N TRP A 64 -4.72 4.40 -2.98
CA TRP A 64 -5.04 3.11 -2.33
C TRP A 64 -5.54 3.25 -0.89
N CYS A 65 -6.10 4.39 -0.48
CA CYS A 65 -6.36 4.69 0.92
C CYS A 65 -7.80 5.09 1.26
N THR A 66 -8.65 5.43 0.27
CA THR A 66 -10.02 5.92 0.49
C THR A 66 -11.08 4.92 0.06
N GLY A 67 -10.94 3.66 0.48
CA GLY A 67 -11.85 2.58 0.08
C GLY A 67 -13.32 2.83 0.47
N LEU A 68 -13.58 3.46 1.60
CA LEU A 68 -14.92 3.85 2.03
C LEU A 68 -15.46 5.12 1.34
N GLY A 69 -14.69 5.67 0.40
CA GLY A 69 -15.00 6.95 -0.23
C GLY A 69 -14.64 8.15 0.63
N HIS A 70 -14.74 9.33 0.03
CA HIS A 70 -14.34 10.60 0.62
C HIS A 70 -15.42 11.21 1.52
N ALA A 71 -15.01 12.08 2.45
CA ALA A 71 -15.86 12.91 3.30
C ALA A 71 -16.91 12.11 4.08
N ARG A 72 -16.55 10.92 4.58
CA ARG A 72 -17.43 10.13 5.45
C ARG A 72 -17.74 10.89 6.73
N THR A 73 -19.02 11.16 6.95
CA THR A 73 -19.51 11.97 8.07
C THR A 73 -19.03 11.46 9.42
N GLU A 74 -19.03 10.15 9.61
CA GLU A 74 -18.62 9.50 10.85
C GLU A 74 -17.14 9.76 11.17
N ILE A 75 -16.27 9.64 10.16
CA ILE A 75 -14.83 9.90 10.32
C ILE A 75 -14.60 11.40 10.57
N VAL A 76 -15.26 12.27 9.80
CA VAL A 76 -15.18 13.74 9.99
C VAL A 76 -15.58 14.12 11.41
N GLN A 77 -16.69 13.58 11.92
CA GLN A 77 -17.17 13.86 13.28
C GLN A 77 -16.20 13.34 14.35
N ALA A 78 -15.69 12.13 14.19
CA ALA A 78 -14.70 11.54 15.12
C ALA A 78 -13.43 12.38 15.20
N VAL A 79 -12.89 12.79 14.06
CA VAL A 79 -11.68 13.64 13.95
C VAL A 79 -11.94 15.00 14.57
N SER A 80 -13.04 15.68 14.22
CA SER A 80 -13.38 17.00 14.75
C SER A 80 -13.58 17.01 16.26
N LYS A 81 -14.28 15.99 16.79
CA LYS A 81 -14.46 15.82 18.23
C LYS A 81 -13.13 15.61 18.93
N GLN A 82 -12.27 14.75 18.37
CA GLN A 82 -10.97 14.43 18.97
C GLN A 82 -10.02 15.62 18.98
N VAL A 83 -9.95 16.40 17.91
CA VAL A 83 -9.15 17.65 17.88
C VAL A 83 -9.60 18.62 18.97
N ALA A 84 -10.91 18.73 19.21
CA ALA A 84 -11.44 19.62 20.26
C ALA A 84 -11.18 19.11 21.69
N GLN A 85 -10.99 17.80 21.88
CA GLN A 85 -10.79 17.19 23.20
C GLN A 85 -9.31 16.99 23.56
N LEU A 86 -8.53 16.45 22.63
CA LEU A 86 -7.10 16.16 22.77
C LEU A 86 -6.50 16.11 21.37
N ASP A 87 -5.93 17.21 20.94
CA ASP A 87 -5.31 17.39 19.62
C ASP A 87 -4.01 16.62 19.49
N TYR A 88 -3.18 16.61 20.54
CA TYR A 88 -1.92 15.90 20.61
C TYR A 88 -1.62 15.41 22.04
N ALA A 89 -1.03 14.25 22.16
CA ALA A 89 -0.35 13.77 23.35
C ALA A 89 0.90 12.99 22.93
N PRO A 90 2.04 13.15 23.63
CA PRO A 90 3.22 12.36 23.31
C PRO A 90 2.98 10.88 23.64
N ALA A 91 3.30 10.00 22.69
CA ALA A 91 3.26 8.56 22.94
C ALA A 91 4.49 8.05 23.73
N PHE A 92 5.43 8.93 24.05
CA PHE A 92 6.61 8.63 24.85
C PHE A 92 6.31 8.85 26.32
N GLN A 93 6.26 7.76 27.10
CA GLN A 93 6.01 7.74 28.54
C GLN A 93 4.58 8.15 28.97
N PHE A 94 3.74 8.60 28.04
CA PHE A 94 2.32 8.87 28.23
C PHE A 94 1.50 8.04 27.25
N GLY A 95 0.23 7.85 27.55
CA GLY A 95 -0.71 7.15 26.69
C GLY A 95 -2.09 7.79 26.72
N HIS A 96 -2.91 7.47 25.73
CA HIS A 96 -4.31 7.81 25.73
C HIS A 96 -5.16 6.58 25.33
N PRO A 97 -6.39 6.43 25.84
CA PRO A 97 -7.18 5.21 25.66
C PRO A 97 -7.41 4.80 24.19
N LEU A 98 -7.53 5.77 23.28
CA LEU A 98 -7.81 5.49 21.87
C LEU A 98 -6.70 4.69 21.18
N SER A 99 -5.44 4.87 21.56
CA SER A 99 -4.33 4.12 20.96
C SER A 99 -4.39 2.63 21.34
N PHE A 100 -4.72 2.35 22.59
CA PHE A 100 -4.88 0.97 23.08
C PHE A 100 -6.12 0.30 22.46
N GLU A 101 -7.24 1.03 22.39
CA GLU A 101 -8.45 0.53 21.75
C GLU A 101 -8.22 0.25 20.27
N LEU A 102 -7.58 1.17 19.53
CA LEU A 102 -7.27 0.95 18.12
C LEU A 102 -6.33 -0.25 17.93
N ALA A 103 -5.30 -0.39 18.77
CA ALA A 103 -4.41 -1.54 18.71
C ALA A 103 -5.18 -2.84 18.95
N HIS A 104 -6.04 -2.90 19.97
CA HIS A 104 -6.88 -4.04 20.26
C HIS A 104 -7.80 -4.40 19.08
N ARG A 105 -8.49 -3.40 18.51
CA ARG A 105 -9.37 -3.59 17.35
C ARG A 105 -8.62 -4.04 16.10
N ILE A 106 -7.43 -3.50 15.83
CA ILE A 106 -6.59 -3.95 14.72
C ILE A 106 -6.23 -5.43 14.91
N THR A 107 -5.78 -5.83 16.11
CA THR A 107 -5.34 -7.21 16.32
C THR A 107 -6.48 -8.23 16.22
N SER A 108 -7.73 -7.84 16.43
CA SER A 108 -8.89 -8.73 16.26
C SER A 108 -9.14 -9.15 14.80
N HIS A 109 -8.60 -8.40 13.83
CA HIS A 109 -8.68 -8.68 12.40
C HIS A 109 -7.39 -9.27 11.81
N MET A 110 -6.37 -9.47 12.63
CA MET A 110 -5.09 -10.02 12.17
C MET A 110 -5.10 -11.55 12.22
N PRO A 111 -4.24 -12.21 11.42
CA PRO A 111 -4.00 -13.64 11.55
C PRO A 111 -3.59 -14.01 12.98
N ALA A 112 -3.98 -15.20 13.41
CA ALA A 112 -3.70 -15.71 14.76
C ALA A 112 -2.20 -15.59 15.10
N GLY A 113 -1.91 -15.08 16.29
CA GLY A 113 -0.53 -14.86 16.78
C GLY A 113 0.03 -13.47 16.48
N LEU A 114 -0.49 -12.73 15.53
CA LEU A 114 -0.14 -11.31 15.29
C LEU A 114 -1.00 -10.41 16.21
N ASN A 115 -0.47 -10.06 17.38
CA ASN A 115 -1.29 -9.50 18.46
C ASN A 115 -0.63 -8.33 19.23
N ARG A 116 0.45 -7.74 18.66
CA ARG A 116 1.11 -6.56 19.24
C ARG A 116 1.29 -5.51 18.13
N VAL A 117 0.79 -4.30 18.39
CA VAL A 117 0.83 -3.18 17.43
C VAL A 117 1.84 -2.13 17.87
N PHE A 118 2.67 -1.71 16.96
CA PHE A 118 3.53 -0.52 17.11
C PHE A 118 3.11 0.51 16.07
N PHE A 119 2.64 1.68 16.50
CA PHE A 119 2.15 2.72 15.60
C PHE A 119 3.26 3.60 15.02
N THR A 120 3.07 3.99 13.77
CA THR A 120 3.91 4.93 12.99
C THR A 120 3.02 5.97 12.31
N GLY A 121 3.59 6.98 11.66
CA GLY A 121 2.83 7.98 10.91
C GLY A 121 2.62 7.65 9.42
N SER A 122 3.26 6.60 8.90
CA SER A 122 3.19 6.26 7.48
C SER A 122 3.60 4.81 7.20
N GLY A 123 3.32 4.32 5.97
CA GLY A 123 3.82 3.03 5.50
C GLY A 123 5.33 2.99 5.33
N SER A 124 5.97 4.11 4.98
CA SER A 124 7.44 4.19 4.90
C SER A 124 8.10 4.02 6.27
N GLU A 125 7.52 4.65 7.30
CA GLU A 125 7.97 4.46 8.67
C GLU A 125 7.67 3.05 9.18
N ALA A 126 6.53 2.47 8.83
CA ALA A 126 6.20 1.08 9.18
C ALA A 126 7.22 0.09 8.59
N ALA A 127 7.60 0.26 7.33
CA ALA A 127 8.62 -0.57 6.69
C ALA A 127 9.96 -0.46 7.43
N ASP A 128 10.49 0.74 7.63
CA ASP A 128 11.76 0.92 8.36
C ASP A 128 11.69 0.38 9.79
N THR A 129 10.53 0.54 10.45
CA THR A 129 10.31 0.01 11.81
C THR A 129 10.36 -1.52 11.83
N SER A 130 9.66 -2.20 10.91
CA SER A 130 9.68 -3.67 10.84
C SER A 130 11.06 -4.24 10.53
N LEU A 131 11.84 -3.59 9.63
CA LEU A 131 13.23 -3.96 9.35
C LEU A 131 14.13 -3.78 10.56
N LYS A 132 13.97 -2.68 11.31
CA LYS A 132 14.69 -2.44 12.57
C LYS A 132 14.31 -3.45 13.64
N MET A 133 13.03 -3.77 13.79
CA MET A 133 12.55 -4.79 14.73
C MET A 133 13.16 -6.16 14.40
N ALA A 134 13.19 -6.57 13.15
CA ALA A 134 13.77 -7.84 12.74
C ALA A 134 15.24 -7.94 13.14
N ARG A 135 16.05 -6.93 12.87
CA ARG A 135 17.48 -6.89 13.24
C ARG A 135 17.68 -6.85 14.75
N ALA A 136 16.90 -6.02 15.46
CA ALA A 136 16.96 -5.91 16.91
C ALA A 136 16.54 -7.21 17.60
N TYR A 137 15.50 -7.89 17.13
CA TYR A 137 15.04 -9.18 17.62
C TYR A 137 16.18 -10.23 17.60
N TRP A 138 16.85 -10.38 16.46
CA TRP A 138 17.94 -11.34 16.34
C TRP A 138 19.14 -10.97 17.22
N ARG A 139 19.47 -9.68 17.31
CA ARG A 139 20.52 -9.20 18.21
C ARG A 139 20.19 -9.52 19.65
N THR A 140 18.97 -9.28 20.09
CA THR A 140 18.48 -9.58 21.45
C THR A 140 18.55 -11.08 21.75
N LYS A 141 18.32 -11.92 20.75
CA LYS A 141 18.47 -13.39 20.83
C LYS A 141 19.92 -13.89 20.73
N GLY A 142 20.91 -13.01 20.75
CA GLY A 142 22.34 -13.39 20.64
C GLY A 142 22.79 -13.72 19.21
N GLN A 143 21.96 -13.47 18.19
CA GLN A 143 22.25 -13.72 16.78
C GLN A 143 22.53 -12.41 16.04
N ALA A 144 23.48 -11.62 16.53
CA ALA A 144 23.73 -10.25 16.04
C ALA A 144 24.29 -10.17 14.60
N SER A 145 24.78 -11.30 14.04
CA SER A 145 25.20 -11.41 12.64
C SER A 145 24.02 -11.32 11.64
N LYS A 146 22.80 -11.63 12.08
CA LYS A 146 21.58 -11.53 11.24
C LYS A 146 21.24 -10.06 10.96
N THR A 147 21.87 -9.48 9.95
CA THR A 147 21.69 -8.07 9.57
C THR A 147 21.17 -7.88 8.14
N ARG A 148 21.40 -8.89 7.27
CA ARG A 148 20.99 -8.83 5.86
C ARG A 148 19.48 -8.96 5.71
N LEU A 149 18.93 -8.19 4.78
CA LEU A 149 17.51 -8.17 4.47
C LEU A 149 17.29 -8.62 3.03
N ILE A 150 16.22 -9.33 2.76
CA ILE A 150 15.86 -9.77 1.42
C ILE A 150 14.55 -9.12 1.01
N GLY A 151 14.58 -8.39 -0.11
CA GLY A 151 13.39 -7.83 -0.76
C GLY A 151 13.03 -8.60 -2.01
N ARG A 152 12.22 -7.98 -2.88
CA ARG A 152 11.83 -8.54 -4.17
C ARG A 152 11.90 -7.48 -5.26
N LEU A 153 12.41 -7.81 -6.44
CA LEU A 153 12.35 -6.93 -7.60
C LEU A 153 10.90 -6.48 -7.85
N LYS A 154 10.72 -5.22 -8.22
CA LYS A 154 9.40 -4.54 -8.33
C LYS A 154 8.66 -4.36 -6.99
N GLY A 155 9.24 -4.72 -5.83
CA GLY A 155 8.66 -4.42 -4.51
C GLY A 155 8.75 -2.92 -4.19
N TYR A 156 7.75 -2.40 -3.47
CA TYR A 156 7.74 -1.03 -2.96
C TYR A 156 7.46 -1.02 -1.46
N HIS A 157 8.41 -0.50 -0.69
CA HIS A 157 8.35 -0.48 0.76
C HIS A 157 8.57 0.94 1.32
N GLY A 158 8.05 1.95 0.62
CA GLY A 158 8.19 3.35 1.02
C GLY A 158 9.47 4.01 0.50
N VAL A 159 9.78 5.17 1.05
CA VAL A 159 10.79 6.10 0.51
C VAL A 159 11.96 6.33 1.46
N ASN A 160 11.93 5.78 2.68
CA ASN A 160 13.06 5.83 3.60
C ASN A 160 14.18 4.88 3.14
N TYR A 161 15.39 5.07 3.64
CA TYR A 161 16.56 4.29 3.17
C TYR A 161 16.44 2.79 3.41
N GLY A 162 15.79 2.33 4.48
CA GLY A 162 15.49 0.92 4.68
C GLY A 162 14.55 0.39 3.61
N GLY A 163 13.41 1.05 3.43
CA GLY A 163 12.42 0.71 2.42
C GLY A 163 12.94 0.73 0.99
N ILE A 164 13.77 1.73 0.63
CA ILE A 164 14.44 1.81 -0.68
C ILE A 164 15.46 0.67 -0.85
N SER A 165 16.17 0.29 0.22
CA SER A 165 17.19 -0.75 0.15
C SER A 165 16.60 -2.13 -0.17
N VAL A 166 15.45 -2.48 0.42
CA VAL A 166 14.71 -3.72 0.14
C VAL A 166 13.73 -3.58 -1.02
N GLY A 167 13.41 -2.34 -1.44
CA GLY A 167 12.57 -2.05 -2.59
C GLY A 167 13.26 -2.44 -3.92
N GLY A 168 12.45 -2.87 -4.90
CA GLY A 168 12.93 -3.35 -6.20
C GLY A 168 12.46 -2.50 -7.39
N ILE A 169 11.90 -1.30 -7.17
CA ILE A 169 11.54 -0.37 -8.25
C ILE A 169 12.79 0.39 -8.68
N ALA A 170 13.28 0.11 -9.87
CA ALA A 170 14.57 0.58 -10.38
C ALA A 170 14.70 2.12 -10.36
N GLY A 171 13.64 2.86 -10.66
CA GLY A 171 13.65 4.33 -10.65
C GLY A 171 13.97 4.91 -9.27
N ASN A 172 13.42 4.33 -8.22
CA ASN A 172 13.66 4.76 -6.85
C ASN A 172 15.09 4.39 -6.40
N ARG A 173 15.53 3.16 -6.71
CA ARG A 173 16.81 2.66 -6.26
C ARG A 173 18.02 3.32 -6.94
N LYS A 174 17.95 3.53 -8.27
CA LYS A 174 19.06 4.09 -9.04
C LYS A 174 19.51 5.48 -8.56
N LEU A 175 18.56 6.28 -8.08
CA LEU A 175 18.87 7.66 -7.68
C LEU A 175 19.51 7.74 -6.29
N TYR A 176 19.11 6.85 -5.36
CA TYR A 176 19.49 6.96 -3.95
C TYR A 176 20.50 5.90 -3.49
N GLY A 177 20.69 4.85 -4.26
CA GLY A 177 21.57 3.74 -3.87
C GLY A 177 20.97 2.86 -2.78
N GLN A 178 21.83 2.30 -1.94
CA GLN A 178 21.48 1.36 -0.88
C GLN A 178 21.94 1.89 0.47
N GLY A 179 21.02 1.98 1.43
CA GLY A 179 21.31 2.45 2.79
C GLY A 179 21.57 1.31 3.80
N VAL A 180 20.98 0.12 3.58
CA VAL A 180 21.20 -1.09 4.40
C VAL A 180 21.47 -2.27 3.49
N GLU A 181 22.18 -3.29 4.01
CA GLU A 181 22.45 -4.51 3.24
C GLU A 181 21.16 -5.22 2.87
N ALA A 182 20.96 -5.37 1.56
CA ALA A 182 19.79 -6.06 1.04
C ALA A 182 20.07 -6.70 -0.31
N ASP A 183 19.49 -7.90 -0.52
CA ASP A 183 19.41 -8.60 -1.80
C ASP A 183 17.95 -8.75 -2.23
N HIS A 184 17.73 -9.22 -3.46
CA HIS A 184 16.40 -9.25 -4.05
C HIS A 184 16.11 -10.59 -4.72
N LEU A 185 14.94 -11.13 -4.39
CA LEU A 185 14.31 -12.19 -5.17
C LEU A 185 13.83 -11.63 -6.52
N SER A 186 13.69 -12.46 -7.50
CA SER A 186 13.04 -12.12 -8.77
C SER A 186 11.58 -11.67 -8.56
N HIS A 187 11.10 -10.83 -9.46
CA HIS A 187 9.67 -10.44 -9.44
C HIS A 187 8.77 -11.59 -9.90
N THR A 188 7.53 -11.56 -9.44
CA THR A 188 6.52 -12.58 -9.76
C THR A 188 5.62 -12.21 -10.95
N GLN A 189 5.95 -11.17 -11.71
CA GLN A 189 5.15 -10.77 -12.86
C GLN A 189 5.28 -11.82 -13.98
N PRO A 190 4.14 -12.39 -14.43
CA PRO A 190 4.14 -13.32 -15.56
C PRO A 190 4.51 -12.59 -16.87
N PRO A 191 4.84 -13.31 -17.94
CA PRO A 191 5.04 -12.74 -19.26
C PRO A 191 3.80 -11.99 -19.75
N ASN A 192 4.00 -10.97 -20.60
CA ASN A 192 2.93 -10.29 -21.28
C ASN A 192 2.08 -11.27 -22.09
N GLY A 193 0.76 -11.03 -22.15
CA GLY A 193 -0.19 -11.91 -22.82
C GLY A 193 -0.73 -13.05 -21.97
N SER A 194 -0.35 -13.11 -20.69
CA SER A 194 -0.87 -14.13 -19.77
C SER A 194 -2.33 -13.89 -19.39
N PHE A 195 -2.72 -12.65 -19.19
CA PHE A 195 -4.09 -12.23 -18.85
C PHE A 195 -4.73 -13.03 -17.71
N PHE A 196 -3.94 -13.32 -16.64
CA PHE A 196 -4.43 -14.07 -15.51
C PHE A 196 -5.49 -13.31 -14.71
N ARG A 197 -6.54 -14.02 -14.34
CA ARG A 197 -7.59 -13.59 -13.43
C ARG A 197 -7.26 -14.11 -12.03
N GLY A 198 -7.12 -13.20 -11.06
CA GLY A 198 -6.65 -13.58 -9.74
C GLY A 198 -5.22 -14.11 -9.70
N MET A 199 -4.94 -15.10 -8.87
CA MET A 199 -3.61 -15.69 -8.75
C MET A 199 -3.25 -16.52 -9.99
N PRO A 200 -2.06 -16.30 -10.59
CA PRO A 200 -1.53 -17.22 -11.58
C PRO A 200 -1.44 -18.65 -11.03
N PRO A 201 -1.62 -19.70 -11.87
CA PRO A 201 -1.58 -21.09 -11.42
C PRO A 201 -0.21 -21.46 -10.84
N ALA A 202 -0.20 -22.50 -9.97
CA ALA A 202 1.02 -23.03 -9.37
C ALA A 202 1.94 -23.65 -10.42
N GLU A 203 1.36 -24.32 -11.41
CA GLU A 203 2.06 -24.92 -12.53
C GLU A 203 2.19 -23.94 -13.68
N GLY A 204 3.40 -23.59 -14.03
CA GLY A 204 3.74 -22.70 -15.13
C GLY A 204 4.97 -23.19 -15.87
N ALA A 205 5.23 -22.64 -17.06
CA ALA A 205 6.45 -22.97 -17.81
C ALA A 205 7.69 -22.39 -17.09
N GLY A 206 8.58 -23.27 -16.66
CA GLY A 206 9.90 -22.88 -16.15
C GLY A 206 9.86 -22.10 -14.84
N LYS A 207 10.66 -21.04 -14.75
CA LYS A 207 10.86 -20.23 -13.53
C LYS A 207 9.64 -19.46 -13.02
N TYR A 208 8.49 -19.55 -13.69
CA TYR A 208 7.24 -18.94 -13.23
C TYR A 208 6.34 -19.90 -12.44
N ALA A 209 6.80 -21.13 -12.18
CA ALA A 209 6.14 -22.01 -11.22
C ALA A 209 6.29 -21.44 -9.80
N GLY A 210 5.21 -21.35 -9.04
CA GLY A 210 5.18 -20.63 -7.77
C GLY A 210 6.26 -21.02 -6.78
N ALA A 211 6.44 -22.32 -6.54
CA ALA A 211 7.48 -22.85 -5.66
C ALA A 211 8.90 -22.57 -6.19
N ALA A 212 9.13 -22.75 -7.50
CA ALA A 212 10.46 -22.54 -8.11
C ALA A 212 10.93 -21.09 -8.01
N LEU A 213 10.02 -20.11 -8.08
CA LEU A 213 10.37 -18.70 -7.85
C LEU A 213 10.77 -18.43 -6.40
N ALA A 214 10.12 -19.08 -5.45
CA ALA A 214 10.44 -18.93 -4.04
C ALA A 214 11.77 -19.62 -3.66
N ASP A 215 12.14 -20.68 -4.36
CA ASP A 215 13.38 -21.41 -4.12
C ASP A 215 14.64 -20.57 -4.42
N GLU A 216 14.54 -19.46 -5.16
CA GLU A 216 15.63 -18.47 -5.26
C GLU A 216 16.13 -17.98 -3.88
N LEU A 217 15.28 -18.04 -2.85
CA LEU A 217 15.70 -17.73 -1.48
C LEU A 217 16.74 -18.75 -0.96
N LEU A 218 16.68 -20.01 -1.39
CA LEU A 218 17.69 -21.02 -1.03
C LEU A 218 19.07 -20.71 -1.64
N ASP A 219 19.10 -20.14 -2.84
CA ASP A 219 20.35 -19.69 -3.48
C ASP A 219 20.97 -18.54 -2.68
N LEU A 220 20.15 -17.57 -2.24
CA LEU A 220 20.61 -16.47 -1.38
C LEU A 220 21.06 -16.97 0.01
N ILE A 221 20.39 -17.97 0.58
CA ILE A 221 20.79 -18.61 1.83
C ILE A 221 22.13 -19.35 1.64
N THR A 222 22.33 -20.03 0.52
CA THR A 222 23.60 -20.68 0.20
C THR A 222 24.74 -19.67 0.07
N LEU A 223 24.48 -18.54 -0.58
CA LEU A 223 25.48 -17.50 -0.80
C LEU A 223 25.87 -16.76 0.50
N HIS A 224 24.90 -16.44 1.36
CA HIS A 224 25.11 -15.56 2.52
C HIS A 224 25.15 -16.27 3.86
N ASP A 225 24.76 -17.52 3.94
CA ASP A 225 24.43 -18.27 5.15
C ASP A 225 23.20 -17.69 5.89
N ALA A 226 22.29 -18.57 6.32
CA ALA A 226 21.07 -18.19 7.05
C ALA A 226 21.35 -17.42 8.35
N SER A 227 22.53 -17.63 8.97
CA SER A 227 22.96 -16.92 10.18
C SER A 227 23.23 -15.44 9.95
N ASN A 228 23.26 -14.96 8.71
CA ASN A 228 23.43 -13.55 8.35
C ASN A 228 22.16 -12.90 7.84
N ILE A 229 21.08 -13.65 7.57
CA ILE A 229 19.83 -13.13 7.01
C ILE A 229 18.81 -12.91 8.13
N ALA A 230 18.40 -11.66 8.33
CA ALA A 230 17.44 -11.28 9.38
C ALA A 230 15.99 -11.53 8.95
N ALA A 231 15.62 -11.06 7.76
CA ALA A 231 14.24 -11.11 7.29
C ALA A 231 14.13 -11.07 5.76
N VAL A 232 13.01 -11.62 5.28
CA VAL A 232 12.46 -11.40 3.94
C VAL A 232 11.26 -10.47 4.07
N ILE A 233 11.19 -9.42 3.25
CA ILE A 233 10.02 -8.53 3.16
C ILE A 233 9.42 -8.58 1.76
N VAL A 234 8.11 -8.83 1.68
CA VAL A 234 7.34 -8.82 0.42
C VAL A 234 5.95 -8.23 0.63
N GLU A 235 5.41 -7.62 -0.41
CA GLU A 235 3.97 -7.34 -0.50
C GLU A 235 3.26 -8.65 -0.86
N PRO A 236 2.07 -9.00 -0.28
CA PRO A 236 1.27 -10.14 -0.73
C PRO A 236 0.99 -10.11 -2.24
N PHE A 237 0.64 -8.95 -2.80
CA PHE A 237 0.84 -8.62 -4.22
C PHE A 237 1.52 -7.25 -4.33
N SER A 238 2.37 -7.06 -5.34
CA SER A 238 3.08 -5.78 -5.52
C SER A 238 2.16 -4.75 -6.17
N GLY A 239 1.54 -3.90 -5.34
CA GLY A 239 0.55 -2.92 -5.77
C GLY A 239 1.17 -1.82 -6.64
N SER A 240 2.16 -1.09 -6.11
CA SER A 240 2.80 0.06 -6.76
C SER A 240 3.53 -0.29 -8.06
N ALA A 241 3.99 -1.52 -8.21
CA ALA A 241 4.62 -2.02 -9.44
C ALA A 241 3.63 -2.39 -10.53
N GLY A 242 2.33 -2.17 -10.32
CA GLY A 242 1.30 -2.45 -11.31
C GLY A 242 0.47 -3.69 -11.02
N VAL A 243 0.16 -3.95 -9.75
CA VAL A 243 -0.68 -5.08 -9.30
C VAL A 243 -0.10 -6.43 -9.75
N VAL A 244 1.15 -6.69 -9.37
CA VAL A 244 1.83 -7.95 -9.69
C VAL A 244 1.48 -9.00 -8.65
N ILE A 245 0.67 -9.99 -9.05
CA ILE A 245 0.16 -11.04 -8.17
C ILE A 245 1.14 -12.22 -8.21
N PRO A 246 1.56 -12.76 -7.04
CA PRO A 246 2.39 -13.95 -7.01
C PRO A 246 1.59 -15.19 -7.45
N PRO A 247 2.24 -16.18 -8.11
CA PRO A 247 1.59 -17.43 -8.45
C PRO A 247 1.26 -18.24 -7.20
N GLN A 248 0.30 -19.16 -7.34
CA GLN A 248 -0.09 -20.08 -6.26
C GLN A 248 1.12 -20.85 -5.73
N GLY A 249 1.22 -20.95 -4.40
CA GLY A 249 2.31 -21.65 -3.72
C GLY A 249 3.56 -20.82 -3.45
N TYR A 250 3.72 -19.65 -4.10
CA TYR A 250 4.91 -18.80 -3.91
C TYR A 250 5.06 -18.30 -2.46
N LEU A 251 4.03 -17.69 -1.90
CA LEU A 251 4.09 -17.16 -0.53
C LEU A 251 4.16 -18.27 0.51
N GLN A 252 3.47 -19.38 0.28
CA GLN A 252 3.54 -20.58 1.13
C GLN A 252 4.97 -21.11 1.17
N ARG A 253 5.62 -21.22 0.01
CA ARG A 253 7.00 -21.71 -0.08
C ARG A 253 7.99 -20.75 0.57
N LEU A 254 7.83 -19.43 0.41
CA LEU A 254 8.64 -18.45 1.14
C LEU A 254 8.50 -18.63 2.66
N ARG A 255 7.27 -18.85 3.17
CA ARG A 255 7.03 -19.11 4.59
C ARG A 255 7.74 -20.37 5.07
N GLU A 256 7.67 -21.46 4.31
CA GLU A 256 8.35 -22.72 4.64
C GLU A 256 9.87 -22.51 4.76
N ILE A 257 10.48 -21.89 3.75
CA ILE A 257 11.93 -21.63 3.72
C ILE A 257 12.33 -20.74 4.90
N CYS A 258 11.61 -19.63 5.12
CA CYS A 258 11.87 -18.71 6.22
C CYS A 258 11.78 -19.43 7.59
N THR A 259 10.78 -20.29 7.77
CA THR A 259 10.61 -21.08 9.00
C THR A 259 11.76 -22.06 9.22
N THR A 260 12.13 -22.82 8.18
CA THR A 260 13.19 -23.82 8.22
C THR A 260 14.56 -23.20 8.57
N HIS A 261 14.82 -22.00 8.07
CA HIS A 261 16.11 -21.33 8.20
C HIS A 261 16.14 -20.24 9.29
N ASN A 262 15.10 -20.13 10.13
CA ASN A 262 14.99 -19.09 11.15
C ASN A 262 15.18 -17.67 10.59
N ILE A 263 14.50 -17.35 9.50
CA ILE A 263 14.45 -16.03 8.88
C ILE A 263 13.06 -15.47 9.10
N LEU A 264 12.93 -14.21 9.54
CA LEU A 264 11.61 -13.59 9.70
C LEU A 264 10.99 -13.29 8.35
N LEU A 265 9.69 -13.53 8.21
CA LEU A 265 8.89 -13.13 7.06
C LEU A 265 8.06 -11.90 7.41
N ILE A 266 8.23 -10.82 6.66
CA ILE A 266 7.50 -9.57 6.81
C ILE A 266 6.56 -9.41 5.62
N PHE A 267 5.26 -9.23 5.88
CA PHE A 267 4.32 -8.81 4.86
C PHE A 267 4.10 -7.31 4.92
N ASP A 268 4.36 -6.63 3.81
CA ASP A 268 3.97 -5.24 3.62
C ASP A 268 2.54 -5.19 3.09
N GLU A 269 1.61 -4.94 4.00
CA GLU A 269 0.17 -4.88 3.71
C GLU A 269 -0.38 -3.44 3.66
N VAL A 270 0.47 -2.49 3.41
CA VAL A 270 0.10 -1.07 3.28
C VAL A 270 -0.96 -0.86 2.19
N ILE A 271 -1.00 -1.71 1.15
CA ILE A 271 -2.04 -1.70 0.10
C ILE A 271 -3.07 -2.81 0.31
N THR A 272 -2.64 -4.02 0.68
CA THR A 272 -3.50 -5.21 0.69
C THR A 272 -4.40 -5.30 1.92
N GLY A 273 -4.04 -4.64 3.02
CA GLY A 273 -4.79 -4.66 4.27
C GLY A 273 -6.11 -3.89 4.22
N PHE A 274 -7.01 -4.25 5.13
CA PHE A 274 -8.29 -3.60 5.41
C PHE A 274 -9.27 -3.56 4.22
N GLY A 275 -9.43 -4.70 3.52
CA GLY A 275 -10.54 -4.90 2.60
C GLY A 275 -10.20 -4.98 1.11
N ARG A 276 -9.09 -4.41 0.64
CA ARG A 276 -8.74 -4.34 -0.78
C ARG A 276 -8.76 -5.69 -1.50
N CYS A 277 -8.34 -6.75 -0.82
CA CYS A 277 -8.30 -8.12 -1.33
C CYS A 277 -9.63 -8.89 -1.18
N GLY A 278 -10.68 -8.28 -0.63
CA GLY A 278 -11.88 -9.02 -0.19
C GLY A 278 -11.64 -9.83 1.09
N ALA A 279 -10.62 -9.46 1.88
CA ALA A 279 -10.25 -10.03 3.16
C ALA A 279 -9.75 -8.90 4.07
N TRP A 280 -9.70 -9.12 5.39
CA TRP A 280 -9.14 -8.13 6.30
C TRP A 280 -7.66 -7.89 6.06
N THR A 281 -6.93 -8.93 5.68
CA THR A 281 -5.50 -8.85 5.37
C THR A 281 -5.16 -9.62 4.09
N GLY A 282 -4.05 -9.26 3.44
CA GLY A 282 -3.49 -10.07 2.38
C GLY A 282 -3.01 -11.43 2.91
N ALA A 283 -2.53 -11.50 4.14
CA ALA A 283 -2.17 -12.75 4.82
C ALA A 283 -3.36 -13.73 4.84
N GLU A 284 -4.56 -13.26 5.20
CA GLU A 284 -5.82 -14.03 5.12
C GLU A 284 -6.12 -14.43 3.66
N ALA A 285 -6.08 -13.46 2.74
CA ALA A 285 -6.44 -13.68 1.34
C ALA A 285 -5.56 -14.72 0.63
N PHE A 286 -4.27 -14.75 0.97
CA PHE A 286 -3.29 -15.68 0.40
C PHE A 286 -3.01 -16.91 1.28
N GLY A 287 -3.61 -17.02 2.46
CA GLY A 287 -3.48 -18.15 3.37
C GLY A 287 -2.07 -18.35 3.93
N VAL A 288 -1.37 -17.25 4.24
CA VAL A 288 0.00 -17.29 4.78
C VAL A 288 0.14 -16.29 5.93
N THR A 289 0.56 -16.75 7.10
CA THR A 289 0.80 -15.88 8.25
C THR A 289 2.27 -15.46 8.31
N PRO A 290 2.59 -14.16 8.20
CA PRO A 290 3.94 -13.64 8.39
C PRO A 290 4.30 -13.55 9.88
N ASP A 291 5.57 -13.24 10.17
CA ASP A 291 6.03 -12.95 11.54
C ASP A 291 5.74 -11.49 11.93
N ILE A 292 5.77 -10.61 10.94
CA ILE A 292 5.56 -9.16 11.07
C ILE A 292 4.69 -8.70 9.90
N LEU A 293 3.76 -7.78 10.15
CA LEU A 293 2.86 -7.22 9.15
C LEU A 293 2.87 -5.70 9.24
N ASN A 294 3.16 -5.02 8.13
CA ASN A 294 3.11 -3.56 8.04
C ASN A 294 1.74 -3.12 7.51
N PHE A 295 1.17 -2.05 8.07
CA PHE A 295 -0.08 -1.47 7.60
C PHE A 295 -0.03 0.07 7.56
N ALA A 296 -0.88 0.68 6.74
CA ALA A 296 -1.15 2.12 6.68
C ALA A 296 -2.40 2.38 5.82
N LYS A 297 -2.49 3.53 5.19
CA LYS A 297 -3.49 3.91 4.16
C LYS A 297 -4.94 3.72 4.59
N GLN A 298 -5.53 2.55 4.26
CA GLN A 298 -6.96 2.29 4.48
C GLN A 298 -7.36 2.34 5.96
N ILE A 299 -6.45 2.12 6.88
CA ILE A 299 -6.75 2.14 8.33
C ILE A 299 -7.39 3.45 8.81
N THR A 300 -7.11 4.58 8.15
CA THR A 300 -7.74 5.87 8.44
C THR A 300 -8.60 6.38 7.28
N ASN A 301 -8.86 5.55 6.29
CA ASN A 301 -9.51 5.95 5.04
C ASN A 301 -8.87 7.20 4.41
N GLY A 302 -7.54 7.37 4.57
CA GLY A 302 -6.76 8.48 4.03
C GLY A 302 -6.96 9.83 4.73
N VAL A 303 -7.82 9.93 5.76
CA VAL A 303 -8.17 11.20 6.40
C VAL A 303 -7.03 11.72 7.28
N GLN A 304 -6.30 10.83 7.93
CA GLN A 304 -5.16 11.17 8.79
C GLN A 304 -3.97 10.25 8.50
N PRO A 305 -2.73 10.78 8.50
CA PRO A 305 -1.53 9.96 8.43
C PRO A 305 -1.46 9.00 9.63
N LEU A 306 -1.42 7.70 9.35
CA LEU A 306 -1.23 6.63 10.34
C LEU A 306 -0.70 5.40 9.61
N GLY A 307 0.21 4.71 10.27
CA GLY A 307 0.69 3.39 9.90
C GLY A 307 1.05 2.60 11.15
N GLY A 308 1.56 1.41 10.95
CA GLY A 308 2.05 0.60 12.05
C GLY A 308 2.56 -0.75 11.62
N VAL A 309 3.07 -1.44 12.61
CA VAL A 309 3.62 -2.79 12.51
C VAL A 309 2.88 -3.68 13.49
N VAL A 310 2.39 -4.82 13.03
CA VAL A 310 1.84 -5.86 13.90
C VAL A 310 2.84 -7.00 13.96
N VAL A 311 3.20 -7.45 15.16
CA VAL A 311 4.17 -8.51 15.37
C VAL A 311 3.58 -9.68 16.16
N ARG A 312 4.23 -10.85 16.03
CA ARG A 312 3.91 -12.02 16.84
C ARG A 312 4.27 -11.77 18.32
N GLN A 313 3.52 -12.46 19.18
CA GLN A 313 3.70 -12.40 20.64
C GLN A 313 5.16 -12.65 21.06
N ASP A 314 5.81 -13.68 20.52
CA ASP A 314 7.16 -14.08 20.90
C ASP A 314 8.24 -13.03 20.53
N ILE A 315 8.00 -12.23 19.48
CA ILE A 315 8.87 -11.11 19.13
C ILE A 315 8.77 -10.04 20.22
N TYR A 316 7.56 -9.66 20.61
CA TYR A 316 7.32 -8.71 21.71
C TYR A 316 7.92 -9.21 23.02
N ASP A 317 7.63 -10.46 23.41
CA ASP A 317 8.12 -11.06 24.65
C ASP A 317 9.64 -11.11 24.72
N THR A 318 10.32 -11.29 23.57
CA THR A 318 11.78 -11.26 23.50
C THR A 318 12.34 -9.90 23.92
N PHE A 319 11.72 -8.79 23.51
CA PHE A 319 12.11 -7.46 23.95
C PHE A 319 11.78 -7.24 25.42
N MET A 320 10.60 -7.62 25.88
CA MET A 320 10.18 -7.47 27.28
C MET A 320 11.08 -8.27 28.24
N ALA A 321 11.51 -9.46 27.85
CA ALA A 321 12.34 -10.33 28.71
C ALA A 321 13.79 -9.85 28.84
N GLN A 322 14.32 -9.06 27.92
CA GLN A 322 15.73 -8.70 27.84
C GLN A 322 16.00 -7.20 27.83
N GLY A 323 14.98 -6.37 28.00
CA GLY A 323 15.07 -4.91 27.94
C GLY A 323 15.79 -4.24 29.10
N GLY A 324 16.23 -4.97 30.12
CA GLY A 324 16.87 -4.43 31.33
C GLY A 324 15.85 -4.17 32.46
N PRO A 325 16.17 -3.29 33.45
CA PRO A 325 15.24 -2.92 34.52
C PRO A 325 13.93 -2.33 34.00
N ASP A 326 12.83 -2.49 34.73
CA ASP A 326 11.46 -2.12 34.32
C ASP A 326 11.28 -0.67 33.87
N TYR A 327 12.17 0.24 34.21
CA TYR A 327 12.15 1.63 33.80
C TYR A 327 12.94 1.91 32.50
N MET A 328 13.65 0.94 31.97
CA MET A 328 14.45 1.08 30.76
C MET A 328 13.61 0.79 29.52
N LEU A 329 13.99 1.42 28.40
CA LEU A 329 13.34 1.18 27.11
C LEU A 329 13.77 -0.19 26.55
N GLU A 330 12.82 -1.08 26.32
CA GLU A 330 13.04 -2.40 25.75
C GLU A 330 13.36 -2.32 24.25
N PHE A 331 12.75 -1.35 23.56
CA PHE A 331 12.98 -1.07 22.15
C PHE A 331 13.10 0.45 21.94
N PRO A 332 14.32 1.03 21.90
CA PRO A 332 14.55 2.47 21.80
C PRO A 332 14.23 3.00 20.39
N HIS A 333 12.97 3.06 20.05
CA HIS A 333 12.44 3.50 18.76
C HIS A 333 11.04 4.09 18.92
N GLY A 334 10.71 5.09 18.12
CA GLY A 334 9.41 5.75 18.06
C GLY A 334 9.48 7.01 17.24
N TYR A 335 8.31 7.54 16.90
CA TYR A 335 8.15 8.79 16.14
C TYR A 335 7.33 9.77 16.97
N THR A 336 7.56 11.06 16.78
CA THR A 336 6.79 12.12 17.48
C THR A 336 5.28 11.94 17.32
N TYR A 337 4.85 11.45 16.16
CA TYR A 337 3.44 11.25 15.85
C TYR A 337 2.98 9.79 15.95
N SER A 338 3.76 8.90 16.58
CA SER A 338 3.29 7.54 16.89
C SER A 338 1.99 7.60 17.68
N ALA A 339 0.97 6.84 17.25
CA ALA A 339 -0.33 6.77 17.92
C ALA A 339 -0.99 8.15 18.14
N HIS A 340 -0.87 9.09 17.21
CA HIS A 340 -1.47 10.42 17.30
C HIS A 340 -2.98 10.33 17.62
N PRO A 341 -3.50 11.04 18.65
CA PRO A 341 -4.89 10.87 19.11
C PRO A 341 -5.93 11.04 18.00
N VAL A 342 -5.76 12.05 17.14
CA VAL A 342 -6.70 12.35 16.05
C VAL A 342 -6.63 11.25 14.97
N ALA A 343 -5.45 10.71 14.69
CA ALA A 343 -5.29 9.61 13.76
C ALA A 343 -5.89 8.30 14.30
N CYS A 344 -5.76 8.06 15.62
CA CYS A 344 -6.41 6.92 16.27
C CYS A 344 -7.96 7.04 16.22
N ALA A 345 -8.51 8.24 16.42
CA ALA A 345 -9.95 8.47 16.28
C ALA A 345 -10.44 8.22 14.85
N ALA A 346 -9.68 8.66 13.85
CA ALA A 346 -9.97 8.36 12.45
C ALA A 346 -9.91 6.86 12.16
N GLY A 347 -8.91 6.15 12.71
CA GLY A 347 -8.75 4.71 12.57
C GLY A 347 -9.92 3.93 13.18
N LEU A 348 -10.32 4.27 14.41
CA LEU A 348 -11.48 3.65 15.06
C LEU A 348 -12.78 3.85 14.26
N ALA A 349 -13.05 5.09 13.83
CA ALA A 349 -14.22 5.37 13.01
C ALA A 349 -14.19 4.64 11.65
N THR A 350 -13.01 4.44 11.09
CA THR A 350 -12.83 3.67 9.85
C THR A 350 -13.12 2.19 10.07
N LEU A 351 -12.61 1.58 11.15
CA LEU A 351 -12.91 0.18 11.49
C LEU A 351 -14.40 0.00 11.77
N ASP A 352 -15.04 0.91 12.52
CA ASP A 352 -16.49 0.88 12.75
C ASP A 352 -17.30 0.86 11.44
N LEU A 353 -16.87 1.63 10.46
CA LEU A 353 -17.52 1.66 9.15
C LEU A 353 -17.28 0.38 8.35
N LEU A 354 -16.04 -0.10 8.29
CA LEU A 354 -15.68 -1.35 7.58
C LEU A 354 -16.50 -2.54 8.10
N GLU A 355 -16.67 -2.62 9.43
CA GLU A 355 -17.45 -3.68 10.09
C GLU A 355 -18.96 -3.49 9.89
N ARG A 356 -19.48 -2.32 10.24
CA ARG A 356 -20.91 -2.02 10.19
C ARG A 356 -21.49 -2.15 8.78
N GLU A 357 -20.75 -1.71 7.78
CA GLU A 357 -21.15 -1.78 6.38
C GLU A 357 -20.78 -3.11 5.72
N ASN A 358 -20.12 -4.00 6.47
CA ASN A 358 -19.63 -5.27 5.93
C ASN A 358 -18.81 -5.11 4.65
N SER A 359 -17.92 -4.10 4.65
CA SER A 359 -17.21 -3.64 3.44
C SER A 359 -16.35 -4.73 2.79
N VAL A 360 -15.76 -5.63 3.60
CA VAL A 360 -15.00 -6.78 3.09
C VAL A 360 -15.86 -7.69 2.22
N GLN A 361 -17.09 -7.95 2.64
CA GLN A 361 -18.04 -8.77 1.88
C GLN A 361 -18.53 -8.04 0.62
N GLN A 362 -18.81 -6.73 0.71
CA GLN A 362 -19.17 -5.92 -0.46
C GLN A 362 -18.07 -5.96 -1.52
N VAL A 363 -16.79 -5.90 -1.11
CA VAL A 363 -15.65 -6.06 -2.03
C VAL A 363 -15.70 -7.44 -2.70
N ARG A 364 -15.91 -8.53 -1.94
CA ARG A 364 -16.01 -9.88 -2.50
C ARG A 364 -17.12 -9.99 -3.56
N GLU A 365 -18.24 -9.35 -3.31
CA GLU A 365 -19.41 -9.35 -4.22
C GLU A 365 -19.14 -8.53 -5.50
N LEU A 366 -18.37 -7.44 -5.40
CA LEU A 366 -18.06 -6.57 -6.52
C LEU A 366 -16.90 -7.09 -7.41
N VAL A 367 -16.01 -7.89 -6.83
CA VAL A 367 -14.81 -8.42 -7.53
C VAL A 367 -15.13 -9.15 -8.84
N PRO A 368 -16.11 -10.05 -8.94
CA PRO A 368 -16.39 -10.74 -10.21
C PRO A 368 -16.80 -9.78 -11.33
N HIS A 369 -17.58 -8.75 -11.02
CA HIS A 369 -17.96 -7.71 -11.98
C HIS A 369 -16.74 -6.90 -12.42
N PHE A 370 -15.94 -6.42 -11.48
CA PHE A 370 -14.71 -5.66 -11.77
C PHE A 370 -13.71 -6.47 -12.62
N GLU A 371 -13.49 -7.74 -12.27
CA GLU A 371 -12.64 -8.65 -13.04
C GLU A 371 -13.15 -8.83 -14.47
N HIS A 372 -14.46 -9.11 -14.64
CA HIS A 372 -15.06 -9.27 -15.95
C HIS A 372 -14.85 -8.00 -16.79
N ALA A 373 -15.16 -6.85 -16.24
CA ALA A 373 -15.11 -5.57 -16.92
C ALA A 373 -13.67 -5.18 -17.32
N VAL A 374 -12.70 -5.32 -16.42
CA VAL A 374 -11.29 -4.97 -16.71
C VAL A 374 -10.69 -5.90 -17.77
N HIS A 375 -10.98 -7.22 -17.71
CA HIS A 375 -10.53 -8.17 -18.72
C HIS A 375 -11.26 -8.04 -20.07
N GLY A 376 -12.39 -7.32 -20.12
CA GLY A 376 -13.02 -6.89 -21.37
C GLY A 376 -12.09 -6.06 -22.26
N LEU A 377 -11.11 -5.39 -21.67
CA LEU A 377 -10.12 -4.57 -22.39
C LEU A 377 -8.94 -5.37 -22.98
N ARG A 378 -8.91 -6.72 -22.88
CA ARG A 378 -7.75 -7.52 -23.34
C ARG A 378 -7.39 -7.35 -24.81
N ASN A 379 -8.32 -6.98 -25.64
CA ASN A 379 -8.12 -6.74 -27.07
C ASN A 379 -8.08 -5.25 -27.42
N ALA A 380 -8.10 -4.35 -26.43
CA ALA A 380 -8.00 -2.91 -26.67
C ALA A 380 -6.58 -2.54 -27.17
N ALA A 381 -6.49 -1.45 -27.92
CA ALA A 381 -5.23 -0.98 -28.45
C ALA A 381 -4.17 -0.82 -27.35
N HIS A 382 -2.95 -1.20 -27.67
CA HIS A 382 -1.78 -1.08 -26.78
C HIS A 382 -1.79 -1.93 -25.50
N VAL A 383 -2.83 -2.69 -25.19
CA VAL A 383 -2.87 -3.55 -24.01
C VAL A 383 -2.05 -4.81 -24.24
N LEU A 384 -0.98 -5.00 -23.47
CA LEU A 384 -0.10 -6.16 -23.55
C LEU A 384 -0.45 -7.23 -22.52
N ASP A 385 -0.96 -6.84 -21.35
CA ASP A 385 -1.37 -7.76 -20.30
C ASP A 385 -2.34 -7.08 -19.32
N ILE A 386 -3.21 -7.86 -18.70
CA ILE A 386 -4.12 -7.43 -17.63
C ILE A 386 -4.02 -8.43 -16.50
N ARG A 387 -3.96 -7.94 -15.27
CA ARG A 387 -3.95 -8.73 -14.04
C ARG A 387 -4.78 -8.03 -12.97
N ASN A 388 -5.47 -8.79 -12.15
CA ASN A 388 -6.30 -8.27 -11.07
C ASN A 388 -6.28 -9.19 -9.85
N TYR A 389 -6.49 -8.60 -8.67
CA TYR A 389 -6.78 -9.32 -7.43
C TYR A 389 -7.60 -8.43 -6.50
N GLY A 390 -8.72 -8.94 -5.97
CA GLY A 390 -9.66 -8.08 -5.25
C GLY A 390 -10.10 -6.88 -6.10
N LEU A 391 -10.29 -5.72 -5.51
CA LEU A 391 -10.57 -4.48 -6.24
C LEU A 391 -9.26 -3.75 -6.63
N ALA A 392 -8.37 -4.45 -7.30
CA ALA A 392 -7.12 -3.91 -7.82
C ALA A 392 -6.82 -4.52 -9.19
N ALA A 393 -6.44 -3.70 -10.16
CA ALA A 393 -6.02 -4.17 -11.48
C ALA A 393 -4.86 -3.34 -12.04
N GLY A 394 -4.03 -4.00 -12.82
CA GLY A 394 -2.95 -3.39 -13.60
C GLY A 394 -3.05 -3.79 -15.07
N LEU A 395 -2.97 -2.81 -15.95
CA LEU A 395 -2.90 -3.01 -17.40
C LEU A 395 -1.49 -2.64 -17.87
N THR A 396 -0.74 -3.58 -18.41
CA THR A 396 0.53 -3.27 -19.07
C THR A 396 0.25 -2.72 -20.47
N ILE A 397 0.80 -1.55 -20.73
CA ILE A 397 0.59 -0.81 -21.99
C ILE A 397 1.86 -0.85 -22.83
N ALA A 398 1.74 -1.10 -24.11
CA ALA A 398 2.85 -1.07 -25.05
C ALA A 398 3.54 0.29 -25.03
N SER A 399 4.84 0.30 -24.82
CA SER A 399 5.65 1.53 -24.80
C SER A 399 5.65 2.22 -26.17
N ALA A 400 5.68 3.55 -26.17
CA ALA A 400 6.04 4.30 -27.35
C ALA A 400 7.56 4.13 -27.64
N PRO A 401 7.99 4.01 -28.90
CA PRO A 401 9.40 3.85 -29.25
C PRO A 401 10.25 4.97 -28.67
N GLY A 402 11.27 4.62 -27.87
CA GLY A 402 12.17 5.58 -27.20
C GLY A 402 11.59 6.32 -25.98
N GLU A 403 10.30 6.20 -25.69
CA GLU A 403 9.60 6.94 -24.63
C GLU A 403 8.71 5.99 -23.77
N PRO A 404 9.26 5.08 -22.99
CA PRO A 404 8.53 3.97 -22.40
C PRO A 404 7.36 4.37 -21.47
N ALA A 405 7.44 5.50 -20.77
CA ALA A 405 6.40 5.95 -19.84
C ALA A 405 5.40 6.93 -20.48
N LYS A 406 5.60 7.35 -21.74
CA LYS A 406 4.82 8.42 -22.37
C LYS A 406 3.36 8.02 -22.58
N ARG A 407 3.12 6.87 -23.23
CA ARG A 407 1.75 6.44 -23.54
C ARG A 407 0.89 6.23 -22.27
N PRO A 408 1.34 5.55 -21.20
CA PRO A 408 0.58 5.50 -19.94
C PRO A 408 0.30 6.88 -19.35
N TYR A 409 1.24 7.82 -19.45
CA TYR A 409 1.05 9.21 -19.02
C TYR A 409 -0.05 9.89 -19.84
N GLU A 410 -0.01 9.82 -21.18
CA GLU A 410 -1.00 10.42 -22.07
C GLU A 410 -2.41 9.85 -21.84
N ILE A 411 -2.52 8.53 -21.66
CA ILE A 411 -3.76 7.85 -21.29
C ILE A 411 -4.30 8.42 -19.95
N ALA A 412 -3.47 8.51 -18.93
CA ALA A 412 -3.91 9.01 -17.63
C ALA A 412 -4.36 10.48 -17.70
N MET A 413 -3.68 11.31 -18.48
CA MET A 413 -4.09 12.71 -18.69
C MET A 413 -5.40 12.82 -19.47
N ALA A 414 -5.59 12.02 -20.51
CA ALA A 414 -6.83 11.97 -21.27
C ALA A 414 -8.02 11.47 -20.41
N MET A 415 -7.78 10.47 -19.56
CA MET A 415 -8.78 10.00 -18.58
C MET A 415 -9.19 11.10 -17.60
N PHE A 416 -8.22 11.87 -17.08
CA PHE A 416 -8.53 13.01 -16.20
C PHE A 416 -9.40 14.06 -16.90
N GLN A 417 -9.16 14.34 -18.18
CA GLN A 417 -10.02 15.25 -18.96
C GLN A 417 -11.44 14.70 -19.16
N LYS A 418 -11.58 13.38 -19.24
CA LYS A 418 -12.88 12.70 -19.34
C LYS A 418 -13.60 12.53 -17.99
N GLY A 419 -13.01 12.98 -16.89
CA GLY A 419 -13.61 12.89 -15.55
C GLY A 419 -13.26 11.62 -14.76
N TYR A 420 -12.13 10.98 -15.05
CA TYR A 420 -11.68 9.76 -14.34
C TYR A 420 -10.23 9.89 -13.90
N TYR A 421 -9.97 9.61 -12.63
CA TYR A 421 -8.61 9.47 -12.13
C TYR A 421 -8.17 8.00 -12.22
N VAL A 422 -7.10 7.76 -12.96
CA VAL A 422 -6.36 6.51 -13.01
C VAL A 422 -4.88 6.79 -12.77
N ARG A 423 -4.15 5.84 -12.19
CA ARG A 423 -2.72 6.01 -11.96
C ARG A 423 -1.91 5.39 -13.10
N TYR A 424 -0.86 6.07 -13.52
CA TYR A 424 0.17 5.49 -14.36
C TYR A 424 1.48 5.32 -13.58
N GLY A 425 2.27 4.32 -13.97
CA GLY A 425 3.60 4.08 -13.40
C GLY A 425 4.40 3.15 -14.31
N GLY A 426 5.55 3.62 -14.80
CA GLY A 426 6.30 2.87 -15.82
C GLY A 426 5.44 2.64 -17.07
N ASP A 427 5.24 1.37 -17.40
CA ASP A 427 4.43 0.89 -18.52
C ASP A 427 2.98 0.51 -18.15
N THR A 428 2.53 0.85 -16.95
CA THR A 428 1.29 0.31 -16.40
C THR A 428 0.26 1.39 -16.07
N ILE A 429 -1.02 1.14 -16.40
CA ILE A 429 -2.19 1.82 -15.83
C ILE A 429 -2.71 0.98 -14.66
N GLN A 430 -2.96 1.63 -13.53
CA GLN A 430 -3.43 1.01 -12.28
C GLN A 430 -4.82 1.50 -11.93
N LEU A 431 -5.68 0.58 -11.52
CA LEU A 431 -7.06 0.80 -11.10
C LEU A 431 -7.28 0.17 -9.73
N ALA A 432 -7.93 0.91 -8.84
CA ALA A 432 -8.34 0.45 -7.52
C ALA A 432 -9.54 1.27 -7.04
N PRO A 433 -10.72 1.07 -7.62
CA PRO A 433 -11.89 1.87 -7.27
C PRO A 433 -12.24 1.74 -5.78
N PRO A 434 -12.93 2.73 -5.20
CA PRO A 434 -13.46 2.64 -3.84
C PRO A 434 -14.35 1.40 -3.66
N PHE A 435 -14.41 0.86 -2.44
CA PHE A 435 -15.25 -0.31 -2.10
C PHE A 435 -16.74 -0.02 -2.30
N ILE A 436 -17.10 1.25 -2.17
CA ILE A 436 -18.46 1.78 -2.35
C ILE A 436 -18.86 1.99 -3.82
N SER A 437 -17.97 1.69 -4.77
CA SER A 437 -18.26 1.87 -6.20
C SER A 437 -19.38 0.96 -6.65
N THR A 438 -20.24 1.49 -7.50
CA THR A 438 -21.31 0.70 -8.14
C THR A 438 -20.79 0.01 -9.40
N PRO A 439 -21.41 -1.10 -9.84
CA PRO A 439 -21.11 -1.71 -11.14
C PRO A 439 -21.17 -0.71 -12.29
N ALA A 440 -22.14 0.19 -12.33
CA ALA A 440 -22.29 1.21 -13.38
C ALA A 440 -21.12 2.21 -13.41
N GLU A 441 -20.58 2.60 -12.26
CA GLU A 441 -19.40 3.48 -12.20
C GLU A 441 -18.15 2.75 -12.70
N ILE A 442 -17.99 1.47 -12.38
CA ILE A 442 -16.91 0.62 -12.89
C ILE A 442 -17.02 0.48 -14.43
N ASP A 443 -18.20 0.18 -14.95
CA ASP A 443 -18.43 0.05 -16.38
C ASP A 443 -18.13 1.37 -17.11
N SER A 444 -18.55 2.50 -16.54
CA SER A 444 -18.30 3.83 -17.09
C SER A 444 -16.80 4.16 -17.13
N LEU A 445 -16.05 3.87 -16.03
CA LEU A 445 -14.60 4.01 -15.98
C LEU A 445 -13.90 3.19 -17.08
N LEU A 446 -14.29 1.92 -17.24
CA LEU A 446 -13.62 1.00 -18.16
C LEU A 446 -14.02 1.24 -19.62
N SER A 447 -15.25 1.68 -19.88
CA SER A 447 -15.65 2.16 -21.20
C SER A 447 -14.83 3.39 -21.62
N ALA A 448 -14.72 4.40 -20.73
CA ALA A 448 -13.91 5.58 -20.98
C ALA A 448 -12.42 5.24 -21.20
N LEU A 449 -11.89 4.25 -20.46
CA LEU A 449 -10.52 3.77 -20.63
C LEU A 449 -10.35 3.07 -21.99
N GLY A 450 -11.30 2.23 -22.40
CA GLY A 450 -11.31 1.57 -23.71
C GLY A 450 -11.29 2.57 -24.87
N ASP A 451 -12.16 3.58 -24.82
CA ASP A 451 -12.20 4.66 -25.82
C ASP A 451 -10.89 5.47 -25.83
N THR A 452 -10.28 5.67 -24.66
CA THR A 452 -9.02 6.41 -24.56
C THR A 452 -7.87 5.60 -25.16
N LEU A 453 -7.81 4.29 -24.89
CA LEU A 453 -6.83 3.38 -25.49
C LEU A 453 -6.89 3.36 -27.01
N GLN A 454 -8.09 3.36 -27.58
CA GLN A 454 -8.29 3.41 -29.05
C GLN A 454 -7.89 4.76 -29.66
N ALA A 455 -8.07 5.85 -28.95
CA ALA A 455 -7.74 7.19 -29.42
C ALA A 455 -6.26 7.56 -29.24
N THR A 456 -5.51 6.80 -28.44
CA THR A 456 -4.07 7.03 -28.19
C THR A 456 -3.24 6.42 -29.33
N THR A 457 -2.27 7.17 -29.86
CA THR A 457 -1.40 6.74 -30.96
C THR A 457 -0.11 6.08 -30.51
#